data_6f9acb35e665cc454e5c1d1c6f3d10c0
#
_entry.id   6f9acb35e665cc454e5c1d1c6f3d10c0
#
_cell.length_a   1.000
_cell.length_b   1.000
_cell.length_c   1.000
_cell.angle_alpha   90.00
_cell.angle_beta   90.00
_cell.angle_gamma   90.00
#
_symmetry.space_group_name_H-M   'P 1'
#
loop_
_entity.id
_entity.type
_entity.pdbx_description
1 polymer ?
#
loop_
_entity_poly.entity_id
_entity_poly.type
_entity_poly.pdbx_seq_one_letter_code
_entity_poly.pdbx_strand_id
1 'polypeptide(L)'
;MPPPGQPLFKMGARAVAGELPASKAAVGSDNESQWLHDNHDQDALTRSMQASIRTYASEVAKFHGTKGSDGKYNVTLIEGDGIGPEIAQSVKDIYSAANVPIKWESVDVTPRLNEDGKTVIPDEAIASVERNLVALKGPLATPIGKGHVSLNLTLRRTFNLFANVRPCRSIAGYKTPYDDVDTVLIRENTEGEYSGIEHVVVDGVVQSIKLITRDASERVLRYAFQHARDIGRKKVRAVHKATIMKMSDGLFLSTARELSKEFPDIEFDAELLDNTCLKMVTDPIPYNDKVLVMPNLYGDILSDMCAGLIGGLGLTPSGNIGDKCSIFEAVHGSAPDIAGKQLANPTALLLSSIMMLRHMGLTSEAANIEQAIFKVLAEGKVRSLSLIHRIT
;
A
#
# COMPACT_ATOMS: atom_id res chain seq x y z
N MET A 1 -58.44 13.33 -14.93
CA MET A 1 -58.32 11.86 -14.79
C MET A 1 -58.52 11.18 -16.16
N PRO A 2 -57.52 10.59 -16.77
CA PRO A 2 -57.72 9.54 -17.74
C PRO A 2 -57.23 8.17 -17.13
N PRO A 3 -57.71 7.04 -17.67
CA PRO A 3 -57.54 5.72 -17.08
C PRO A 3 -56.21 5.05 -17.43
N PRO A 4 -55.80 3.99 -16.70
CA PRO A 4 -54.49 3.37 -16.82
C PRO A 4 -54.42 2.23 -17.85
N GLY A 5 -53.25 2.08 -18.42
CA GLY A 5 -52.82 0.78 -18.96
C GLY A 5 -52.60 0.71 -20.48
N GLN A 6 -51.31 0.76 -20.87
CA GLN A 6 -50.72 -0.24 -21.79
C GLN A 6 -49.21 0.09 -22.03
N PRO A 7 -48.35 -0.93 -22.20
CA PRO A 7 -46.89 -0.72 -22.27
C PRO A 7 -46.44 -0.49 -23.72
N LEU A 8 -45.64 0.58 -23.88
CA LEU A 8 -44.90 0.87 -25.11
C LEU A 8 -43.51 0.26 -25.06
N PHE A 9 -43.30 -0.88 -25.65
CA PHE A 9 -42.00 -1.35 -26.12
C PHE A 9 -42.18 -2.37 -27.25
N LYS A 10 -42.13 -1.89 -28.49
CA LYS A 10 -41.79 -2.68 -29.68
C LYS A 10 -41.59 -1.73 -30.87
N MET A 11 -40.30 -1.53 -31.25
CA MET A 11 -39.80 -1.15 -32.58
C MET A 11 -38.32 -0.87 -32.43
N GLY A 12 -37.33 -1.44 -33.12
CA GLY A 12 -37.34 -2.23 -34.30
C GLY A 12 -35.91 -2.58 -34.62
N ALA A 13 -35.60 -3.87 -34.65
CA ALA A 13 -34.37 -4.38 -35.24
C ALA A 13 -34.57 -4.60 -36.73
N ARG A 14 -33.81 -3.89 -37.58
CA ARG A 14 -33.58 -4.27 -38.96
C ARG A 14 -32.18 -3.94 -39.38
N ALA A 15 -31.38 -4.98 -39.44
CA ALA A 15 -30.45 -5.43 -40.48
C ALA A 15 -29.72 -4.35 -41.33
N VAL A 16 -28.40 -4.35 -41.23
CA VAL A 16 -27.52 -4.16 -42.40
C VAL A 16 -26.50 -5.30 -42.34
N ALA A 17 -26.76 -6.36 -43.11
CA ALA A 17 -25.78 -7.36 -43.50
C ALA A 17 -25.09 -6.82 -44.77
N GLY A 18 -23.78 -6.51 -44.66
CA GLY A 18 -22.93 -6.22 -45.79
C GLY A 18 -21.91 -7.33 -45.94
N GLU A 19 -22.01 -8.07 -47.00
CA GLU A 19 -21.11 -9.15 -47.39
C GLU A 19 -19.68 -8.63 -47.64
N LEU A 20 -18.70 -9.30 -47.05
CA LEU A 20 -17.28 -9.15 -47.42
C LEU A 20 -16.84 -10.36 -48.23
N PRO A 21 -16.10 -10.18 -49.34
CA PRO A 21 -15.71 -11.28 -50.23
C PRO A 21 -14.59 -12.11 -49.59
N ALA A 22 -14.70 -13.44 -49.72
CA ALA A 22 -13.68 -14.40 -49.38
C ALA A 22 -12.52 -14.32 -50.35
N SER A 23 -11.33 -13.89 -49.90
CA SER A 23 -10.06 -14.10 -50.59
C SER A 23 -9.36 -15.32 -50.00
N LYS A 24 -9.29 -16.39 -50.81
CA LYS A 24 -8.40 -17.51 -50.58
C LYS A 24 -6.97 -17.06 -50.86
N ALA A 25 -6.15 -16.97 -49.82
CA ALA A 25 -4.68 -16.89 -49.94
C ALA A 25 -4.11 -18.25 -49.51
N ALA A 26 -3.35 -18.86 -50.40
CA ALA A 26 -2.60 -20.07 -50.16
C ALA A 26 -1.45 -19.75 -49.17
N VAL A 27 -1.38 -20.51 -48.11
CA VAL A 27 -0.27 -20.42 -47.13
C VAL A 27 0.83 -21.35 -47.62
N GLY A 28 1.97 -20.77 -47.97
CA GLY A 28 3.22 -21.47 -48.29
C GLY A 28 3.85 -22.05 -47.03
N SER A 29 4.49 -23.21 -47.21
CA SER A 29 5.08 -24.08 -46.17
C SER A 29 6.40 -23.62 -45.55
N ASP A 30 6.80 -22.34 -45.65
CA ASP A 30 8.13 -21.89 -45.22
C ASP A 30 8.15 -21.10 -43.90
N ASN A 31 7.01 -21.01 -43.21
CA ASN A 31 6.90 -20.18 -41.97
C ASN A 31 6.99 -20.96 -40.64
N GLU A 32 7.06 -22.30 -40.65
CA GLU A 32 7.13 -23.07 -39.42
C GLU A 32 8.52 -23.05 -38.72
N SER A 33 9.59 -22.95 -39.52
CA SER A 33 10.95 -22.92 -38.96
C SER A 33 11.34 -21.58 -38.32
N GLN A 34 10.78 -20.48 -38.78
CA GLN A 34 11.02 -19.14 -38.22
C GLN A 34 10.23 -18.94 -36.91
N TRP A 35 9.03 -19.52 -36.79
CA TRP A 35 8.20 -19.49 -35.56
C TRP A 35 8.84 -20.24 -34.39
N LEU A 36 9.59 -21.30 -34.64
CA LEU A 36 10.28 -22.09 -33.63
C LEU A 36 11.55 -21.41 -33.11
N HIS A 37 12.24 -20.60 -33.93
CA HIS A 37 13.41 -19.82 -33.48
C HIS A 37 13.01 -18.63 -32.60
N ASP A 38 11.95 -17.90 -32.96
CA ASP A 38 11.49 -16.75 -32.19
C ASP A 38 10.94 -17.17 -30.80
N ASN A 39 10.35 -18.36 -30.66
CA ASN A 39 9.90 -18.89 -29.37
C ASN A 39 11.06 -19.33 -28.45
N HIS A 40 12.18 -19.81 -29.00
CA HIS A 40 13.35 -20.20 -28.18
C HIS A 40 14.05 -19.00 -27.56
N ASP A 41 14.12 -17.87 -28.24
CA ASP A 41 14.70 -16.63 -27.74
C ASP A 41 13.78 -15.95 -26.70
N GLN A 42 12.46 -16.01 -26.89
CA GLN A 42 11.51 -15.55 -25.90
C GLN A 42 11.53 -16.39 -24.61
N ASP A 43 11.67 -17.70 -24.70
CA ASP A 43 11.82 -18.58 -23.54
C ASP A 43 13.14 -18.34 -22.78
N ALA A 44 14.23 -18.05 -23.46
CA ALA A 44 15.51 -17.73 -22.87
C ALA A 44 15.50 -16.36 -22.17
N LEU A 45 14.88 -15.34 -22.79
CA LEU A 45 14.64 -14.03 -22.20
C LEU A 45 13.71 -14.13 -20.99
N THR A 46 12.63 -14.89 -21.07
CA THR A 46 11.68 -15.13 -19.98
C THR A 46 12.36 -15.83 -18.79
N ARG A 47 13.21 -16.83 -19.04
CA ARG A 47 14.01 -17.51 -17.98
C ARG A 47 15.06 -16.60 -17.36
N SER A 48 15.71 -15.75 -18.14
CA SER A 48 16.68 -14.76 -17.66
C SER A 48 16.00 -13.68 -16.81
N MET A 49 14.83 -13.19 -17.23
CA MET A 49 14.02 -12.25 -16.46
C MET A 49 13.50 -12.89 -15.18
N GLN A 50 13.02 -14.14 -15.22
CA GLN A 50 12.59 -14.89 -14.04
C GLN A 50 13.73 -15.15 -13.04
N ALA A 51 14.96 -15.38 -13.52
CA ALA A 51 16.13 -15.52 -12.66
C ALA A 51 16.49 -14.20 -11.97
N SER A 52 16.43 -13.07 -12.68
CA SER A 52 16.65 -11.73 -12.12
C SER A 52 15.59 -11.35 -11.09
N ILE A 53 14.31 -11.68 -11.35
CA ILE A 53 13.19 -11.42 -10.44
C ILE A 53 13.29 -12.27 -9.17
N ARG A 54 13.76 -13.53 -9.26
CA ARG A 54 14.00 -14.39 -8.10
C ARG A 54 15.06 -13.81 -7.15
N THR A 55 16.09 -13.16 -7.69
CA THR A 55 17.12 -12.49 -6.88
C THR A 55 16.56 -11.26 -6.17
N TYR A 56 15.68 -10.51 -6.83
CA TYR A 56 15.08 -9.28 -6.32
C TYR A 56 14.18 -9.48 -5.10
N ALA A 57 13.28 -10.48 -5.15
CA ALA A 57 12.36 -10.75 -4.05
C ALA A 57 13.03 -11.26 -2.76
N SER A 58 14.22 -11.91 -2.90
CA SER A 58 14.98 -12.39 -1.75
C SER A 58 15.81 -11.28 -1.08
N GLU A 59 16.13 -10.20 -1.80
CA GLU A 59 16.92 -9.08 -1.26
C GLU A 59 16.06 -8.10 -0.44
N VAL A 60 14.82 -7.83 -0.86
CA VAL A 60 13.90 -6.93 -0.13
C VAL A 60 13.56 -7.44 1.27
N ALA A 61 13.54 -8.77 1.48
CA ALA A 61 13.25 -9.37 2.79
C ALA A 61 14.41 -9.29 3.82
N LYS A 62 15.60 -8.82 3.43
CA LYS A 62 16.81 -8.81 4.28
C LYS A 62 17.34 -7.40 4.59
N PHE A 63 16.46 -6.42 4.56
CA PHE A 63 16.85 -5.05 4.70
C PHE A 63 17.01 -4.65 6.18
N HIS A 64 18.24 -4.52 6.66
CA HIS A 64 18.54 -4.30 8.08
C HIS A 64 18.93 -2.85 8.44
N GLY A 65 18.97 -1.91 7.49
CA GLY A 65 19.47 -0.56 7.72
C GLY A 65 21.01 -0.51 7.82
N THR A 66 21.56 0.68 7.97
CA THR A 66 23.01 0.91 8.10
C THR A 66 23.42 1.06 9.56
N LYS A 67 24.45 0.33 9.98
CA LYS A 67 24.96 0.38 11.35
C LYS A 67 26.15 1.31 11.44
N GLY A 68 26.08 2.28 12.36
CA GLY A 68 27.18 3.20 12.63
C GLY A 68 28.33 2.55 13.41
N SER A 69 29.46 3.26 13.52
CA SER A 69 30.63 2.83 14.29
C SER A 69 30.34 2.74 15.80
N ASP A 70 29.30 3.40 16.28
CA ASP A 70 28.80 3.37 17.66
C ASP A 70 27.92 2.13 17.95
N GLY A 71 27.75 1.25 16.96
CA GLY A 71 26.94 0.07 17.08
C GLY A 71 25.44 0.30 16.96
N LYS A 72 24.99 1.53 16.72
CA LYS A 72 23.59 1.88 16.51
C LYS A 72 23.24 1.90 15.02
N TYR A 73 21.98 1.63 14.72
CA TYR A 73 21.45 1.76 13.36
C TYR A 73 21.01 3.20 13.09
N ASN A 74 21.50 3.78 11.99
CA ASN A 74 21.04 5.09 11.56
C ASN A 74 19.68 4.95 10.89
N VAL A 75 18.70 5.76 11.29
CA VAL A 75 17.36 5.80 10.74
C VAL A 75 17.01 7.25 10.44
N THR A 76 16.55 7.52 9.23
CA THR A 76 16.06 8.84 8.84
C THR A 76 14.72 9.11 9.53
N LEU A 77 14.60 10.26 10.16
CA LEU A 77 13.37 10.71 10.79
C LEU A 77 12.81 11.94 10.08
N ILE A 78 11.64 11.79 9.51
CA ILE A 78 10.84 12.86 8.94
C ILE A 78 9.75 13.18 9.95
N GLU A 79 9.93 14.20 10.78
CA GLU A 79 8.97 14.51 11.86
C GLU A 79 7.60 14.91 11.31
N GLY A 80 7.57 15.61 10.17
CA GLY A 80 6.35 16.03 9.49
C GLY A 80 5.74 17.31 10.07
N ASP A 81 4.48 17.55 9.73
CA ASP A 81 3.77 18.79 10.03
C ASP A 81 2.80 18.65 11.20
N GLY A 82 2.37 19.77 11.74
CA GLY A 82 1.34 19.85 12.78
C GLY A 82 1.72 19.09 14.05
N ILE A 83 1.01 17.97 14.35
CA ILE A 83 1.30 17.12 15.50
C ILE A 83 2.54 16.24 15.31
N GLY A 84 3.15 16.25 14.13
CA GLY A 84 4.28 15.39 13.76
C GLY A 84 5.44 15.47 14.77
N PRO A 85 5.97 16.65 15.12
CA PRO A 85 7.09 16.78 16.06
C PRO A 85 6.79 16.20 17.45
N GLU A 86 5.58 16.39 18.01
CA GLU A 86 5.24 15.90 19.36
C GLU A 86 5.07 14.38 19.39
N ILE A 87 4.51 13.77 18.35
CA ILE A 87 4.40 12.30 18.27
C ILE A 87 5.76 11.65 17.96
N ALA A 88 6.60 12.30 17.17
CA ALA A 88 7.98 11.86 16.91
C ALA A 88 8.84 11.91 18.17
N GLN A 89 8.67 12.97 19.00
CA GLN A 89 9.35 13.07 20.29
C GLN A 89 8.95 11.93 21.22
N SER A 90 7.68 11.55 21.26
CA SER A 90 7.20 10.39 22.03
C SER A 90 7.90 9.09 21.63
N VAL A 91 8.13 8.87 20.31
CA VAL A 91 8.90 7.73 19.81
C VAL A 91 10.34 7.79 20.30
N LYS A 92 11.01 8.95 20.18
CA LYS A 92 12.40 9.13 20.64
C LYS A 92 12.56 8.83 22.13
N ASP A 93 11.63 9.30 22.96
CA ASP A 93 11.66 9.12 24.42
C ASP A 93 11.49 7.64 24.81
N ILE A 94 10.53 6.94 24.19
CA ILE A 94 10.30 5.50 24.41
C ILE A 94 11.51 4.68 23.96
N TYR A 95 12.10 4.98 22.80
CA TYR A 95 13.27 4.29 22.29
C TYR A 95 14.49 4.50 23.18
N SER A 96 14.67 5.71 23.72
CA SER A 96 15.71 6.03 24.69
C SER A 96 15.51 5.24 25.98
N ALA A 97 14.29 5.22 26.53
CA ALA A 97 13.97 4.50 27.75
C ALA A 97 14.12 2.96 27.60
N ALA A 98 13.82 2.42 26.42
CA ALA A 98 13.95 1.00 26.09
C ALA A 98 15.36 0.62 25.61
N ASN A 99 16.32 1.57 25.58
CA ASN A 99 17.68 1.37 25.07
C ASN A 99 17.74 0.75 23.67
N VAL A 100 16.81 1.14 22.78
CA VAL A 100 16.80 0.67 21.39
C VAL A 100 18.04 1.19 20.66
N PRO A 101 18.79 0.35 19.92
CA PRO A 101 20.03 0.75 19.27
C PRO A 101 19.79 1.54 17.98
N ILE A 102 19.00 2.61 18.04
CA ILE A 102 18.68 3.52 16.94
C ILE A 102 19.34 4.88 17.17
N LYS A 103 19.88 5.45 16.10
CA LYS A 103 20.32 6.82 16.00
C LYS A 103 19.49 7.55 14.95
N TRP A 104 18.71 8.51 15.39
CA TRP A 104 17.84 9.30 14.55
C TRP A 104 18.61 10.36 13.77
N GLU A 105 18.38 10.42 12.46
CA GLU A 105 18.84 11.51 11.59
C GLU A 105 17.60 12.27 11.11
N SER A 106 17.29 13.38 11.79
CA SER A 106 16.12 14.23 11.45
C SER A 106 16.40 15.01 10.17
N VAL A 107 15.45 14.97 9.23
CA VAL A 107 15.51 15.70 7.96
C VAL A 107 14.21 16.45 7.71
N ASP A 108 14.33 17.62 7.07
CA ASP A 108 13.22 18.41 6.58
C ASP A 108 12.89 18.01 5.13
N VAL A 109 11.63 17.67 4.88
CA VAL A 109 11.10 17.34 3.55
C VAL A 109 10.20 18.45 3.01
N THR A 110 10.17 19.62 3.62
CA THR A 110 9.39 20.77 3.14
C THR A 110 9.68 20.98 1.65
N PRO A 111 8.67 20.95 0.80
CA PRO A 111 8.88 20.96 -0.64
C PRO A 111 9.47 22.31 -1.08
N ARG A 112 10.47 22.22 -1.96
CA ARG A 112 11.10 23.39 -2.61
C ARG A 112 10.73 23.36 -4.11
N LEU A 113 10.63 24.53 -4.72
CA LEU A 113 10.49 24.64 -6.17
C LEU A 113 11.90 24.58 -6.79
N ASN A 114 12.06 23.70 -7.78
CA ASN A 114 13.28 23.68 -8.57
C ASN A 114 13.25 24.81 -9.64
N GLU A 115 14.32 24.91 -10.44
CA GLU A 115 14.44 25.93 -11.52
C GLU A 115 13.32 25.83 -12.55
N ASP A 116 12.75 24.65 -12.77
CA ASP A 116 11.62 24.40 -13.67
C ASP A 116 10.24 24.71 -13.02
N GLY A 117 10.20 25.19 -11.78
CA GLY A 117 8.97 25.44 -11.03
C GLY A 117 8.24 24.19 -10.57
N LYS A 118 8.93 23.03 -10.55
CA LYS A 118 8.36 21.78 -10.03
C LYS A 118 8.65 21.62 -8.55
N THR A 119 7.69 21.08 -7.82
CA THR A 119 7.84 20.72 -6.40
C THR A 119 8.77 19.51 -6.27
N VAL A 120 9.86 19.67 -5.53
CA VAL A 120 10.86 18.62 -5.28
C VAL A 120 11.13 18.48 -3.78
N ILE A 121 11.55 17.28 -3.38
CA ILE A 121 12.06 17.01 -2.04
C ILE A 121 13.51 17.50 -1.97
N PRO A 122 13.95 18.10 -0.85
CA PRO A 122 15.35 18.49 -0.67
C PRO A 122 16.33 17.33 -0.86
N ASP A 123 17.43 17.57 -1.58
CA ASP A 123 18.43 16.54 -1.88
C ASP A 123 19.04 15.93 -0.61
N GLU A 124 19.17 16.71 0.46
CA GLU A 124 19.67 16.23 1.75
C GLU A 124 18.77 15.16 2.34
N ALA A 125 17.43 15.31 2.19
CA ALA A 125 16.46 14.32 2.67
C ALA A 125 16.51 13.05 1.82
N ILE A 126 16.64 13.19 0.50
CA ILE A 126 16.82 12.04 -0.41
C ILE A 126 18.09 11.29 -0.05
N ALA A 127 19.23 11.99 0.07
CA ALA A 127 20.52 11.40 0.41
C ALA A 127 20.50 10.70 1.79
N SER A 128 19.77 11.25 2.77
CA SER A 128 19.62 10.62 4.08
C SER A 128 18.87 9.29 3.99
N VAL A 129 17.72 9.24 3.30
CA VAL A 129 16.94 8.02 3.13
C VAL A 129 17.72 6.97 2.33
N GLU A 130 18.41 7.36 1.26
CA GLU A 130 19.24 6.46 0.46
C GLU A 130 20.43 5.88 1.23
N ARG A 131 21.05 6.66 2.11
CA ARG A 131 22.15 6.22 2.97
C ARG A 131 21.70 5.30 4.10
N ASN A 132 20.61 5.67 4.78
CA ASN A 132 20.12 4.96 5.96
C ASN A 132 19.22 3.79 5.60
N LEU A 133 18.61 3.80 4.39
CA LEU A 133 17.79 2.75 3.83
C LEU A 133 16.44 2.54 4.54
N VAL A 134 16.29 3.03 5.75
CA VAL A 134 15.08 2.95 6.57
C VAL A 134 14.73 4.35 7.09
N ALA A 135 13.46 4.70 7.03
CA ALA A 135 12.95 5.95 7.57
C ALA A 135 11.67 5.76 8.39
N LEU A 136 11.48 6.62 9.38
CA LEU A 136 10.22 6.81 10.10
C LEU A 136 9.67 8.20 9.75
N LYS A 137 8.38 8.27 9.37
CA LYS A 137 7.75 9.49 8.88
C LYS A 137 6.46 9.81 9.63
N GLY A 138 6.38 11.01 10.16
CA GLY A 138 5.16 11.61 10.68
C GLY A 138 4.20 12.09 9.55
N PRO A 139 3.08 12.73 9.92
CA PRO A 139 2.10 13.22 8.95
C PRO A 139 2.68 14.39 8.14
N LEU A 140 2.36 14.44 6.85
CA LEU A 140 2.74 15.52 5.96
C LEU A 140 1.50 16.22 5.42
N ALA A 141 1.46 17.53 5.56
CA ALA A 141 0.40 18.36 4.98
C ALA A 141 0.66 18.54 3.47
N THR A 142 -0.38 18.37 2.65
CA THR A 142 -0.34 18.75 1.25
C THR A 142 -0.99 20.14 1.12
N PRO A 143 -0.26 21.17 0.68
CA PRO A 143 -0.84 22.49 0.48
C PRO A 143 -2.01 22.43 -0.52
N ILE A 144 -3.12 23.07 -0.18
CA ILE A 144 -4.29 23.19 -1.07
C ILE A 144 -4.01 24.34 -2.05
N GLY A 145 -3.79 24.00 -3.33
CA GLY A 145 -3.54 25.02 -4.36
C GLY A 145 -3.20 24.42 -5.72
N LYS A 146 -3.35 25.23 -6.78
CA LYS A 146 -2.97 24.81 -8.15
C LYS A 146 -1.44 24.61 -8.23
N GLY A 147 -0.99 23.44 -8.71
CA GLY A 147 0.42 23.14 -8.98
C GLY A 147 1.17 22.36 -7.90
N HIS A 148 0.54 22.07 -6.75
CA HIS A 148 1.19 21.25 -5.73
C HIS A 148 0.91 19.75 -5.95
N VAL A 149 1.98 18.98 -6.08
CA VAL A 149 1.91 17.51 -6.07
C VAL A 149 1.95 17.03 -4.62
N SER A 150 1.17 16.01 -4.28
CA SER A 150 1.21 15.40 -2.96
C SER A 150 2.62 14.96 -2.60
N LEU A 151 3.15 15.47 -1.50
CA LEU A 151 4.50 15.13 -1.01
C LEU A 151 4.63 13.64 -0.68
N ASN A 152 3.58 13.04 -0.15
CA ASN A 152 3.53 11.58 0.06
C ASN A 152 3.66 10.82 -1.27
N LEU A 153 2.97 11.25 -2.32
CA LEU A 153 3.07 10.65 -3.65
C LEU A 153 4.47 10.85 -4.25
N THR A 154 5.07 12.03 -4.05
CA THR A 154 6.44 12.31 -4.48
C THR A 154 7.44 11.37 -3.80
N LEU A 155 7.36 11.18 -2.47
CA LEU A 155 8.19 10.22 -1.74
C LEU A 155 8.05 8.79 -2.27
N ARG A 156 6.81 8.33 -2.50
CA ARG A 156 6.54 6.98 -3.03
C ARG A 156 7.18 6.76 -4.40
N ARG A 157 7.13 7.77 -5.27
CA ARG A 157 7.74 7.71 -6.61
C ARG A 157 9.27 7.81 -6.56
N THR A 158 9.81 8.76 -5.78
CA THR A 158 11.27 8.98 -5.65
C THR A 158 11.98 7.72 -5.20
N PHE A 159 11.43 7.03 -4.20
CA PHE A 159 12.03 5.85 -3.61
C PHE A 159 11.45 4.52 -4.12
N ASN A 160 10.61 4.56 -5.15
CA ASN A 160 9.95 3.38 -5.71
C ASN A 160 9.31 2.48 -4.64
N LEU A 161 8.54 3.08 -3.73
CA LEU A 161 7.87 2.38 -2.63
C LEU A 161 6.63 1.65 -3.16
N PHE A 162 6.81 0.45 -3.66
CA PHE A 162 5.82 -0.26 -4.46
C PHE A 162 4.71 -0.95 -3.67
N ALA A 163 4.95 -1.28 -2.40
CA ALA A 163 3.95 -1.93 -1.55
C ALA A 163 3.71 -1.10 -0.28
N ASN A 164 2.43 -0.86 0.04
CA ASN A 164 2.04 -0.30 1.32
C ASN A 164 1.39 -1.40 2.16
N VAL A 165 1.97 -1.67 3.33
CA VAL A 165 1.55 -2.72 4.28
C VAL A 165 0.78 -2.08 5.41
N ARG A 166 -0.45 -2.52 5.62
CA ARG A 166 -1.37 -2.03 6.65
C ARG A 166 -1.93 -3.17 7.49
N PRO A 167 -1.30 -3.54 8.60
CA PRO A 167 -1.92 -4.43 9.58
C PRO A 167 -2.98 -3.65 10.37
N CYS A 168 -4.17 -4.24 10.48
CA CYS A 168 -5.29 -3.72 11.25
C CYS A 168 -5.65 -4.73 12.31
N ARG A 169 -5.30 -4.46 13.57
CA ARG A 169 -5.51 -5.35 14.70
C ARG A 169 -6.26 -4.66 15.82
N SER A 170 -7.30 -5.31 16.34
CA SER A 170 -8.02 -4.85 17.53
C SER A 170 -7.07 -4.76 18.73
N ILE A 171 -7.19 -3.69 19.52
CA ILE A 171 -6.37 -3.44 20.70
C ILE A 171 -7.24 -3.64 21.95
N ALA A 172 -6.79 -4.48 22.85
CA ALA A 172 -7.49 -4.75 24.11
C ALA A 172 -7.66 -3.46 24.93
N GLY A 173 -8.84 -3.29 25.54
CA GLY A 173 -9.19 -2.10 26.32
C GLY A 173 -9.75 -0.94 25.50
N TYR A 174 -9.82 -1.09 24.18
CA TYR A 174 -10.44 -0.13 23.27
C TYR A 174 -11.70 -0.72 22.65
N LYS A 175 -12.86 -0.14 22.98
CA LYS A 175 -14.16 -0.64 22.48
C LYS A 175 -14.37 -0.21 21.02
N THR A 176 -14.56 -1.18 20.14
CA THR A 176 -14.86 -1.00 18.73
C THR A 176 -16.12 -1.77 18.34
N PRO A 177 -16.66 -1.57 17.13
CA PRO A 177 -17.80 -2.38 16.68
C PRO A 177 -17.51 -3.88 16.63
N TYR A 178 -16.24 -4.28 16.46
CA TYR A 178 -15.81 -5.67 16.34
C TYR A 178 -14.62 -5.92 17.25
N ASP A 179 -14.70 -7.00 18.01
CA ASP A 179 -13.57 -7.56 18.74
C ASP A 179 -12.75 -8.49 17.84
N ASP A 180 -11.49 -8.72 18.18
CA ASP A 180 -10.62 -9.72 17.55
C ASP A 180 -10.37 -9.55 16.05
N VAL A 181 -10.43 -8.34 15.50
CA VAL A 181 -9.97 -8.06 14.13
C VAL A 181 -8.45 -8.18 14.06
N ASP A 182 -7.96 -8.96 13.10
CA ASP A 182 -6.52 -9.10 12.80
C ASP A 182 -6.30 -9.32 11.29
N THR A 183 -6.41 -8.27 10.53
CA THR A 183 -6.32 -8.27 9.07
C THR A 183 -5.04 -7.58 8.61
N VAL A 184 -4.40 -8.10 7.56
CA VAL A 184 -3.26 -7.44 6.91
C VAL A 184 -3.62 -7.14 5.47
N LEU A 185 -3.49 -5.86 5.10
CA LEU A 185 -3.69 -5.41 3.73
C LEU A 185 -2.34 -5.01 3.11
N ILE A 186 -2.14 -5.37 1.85
CA ILE A 186 -1.01 -4.95 1.03
C ILE A 186 -1.57 -4.27 -0.21
N ARG A 187 -1.28 -2.98 -0.32
CA ARG A 187 -1.71 -2.11 -1.39
C ARG A 187 -0.58 -1.93 -2.40
N GLU A 188 -0.83 -2.10 -3.68
CA GLU A 188 0.03 -1.55 -4.72
C GLU A 188 0.09 -0.02 -4.58
N ASN A 189 1.26 0.60 -4.76
CA ASN A 189 1.46 1.96 -4.29
C ASN A 189 2.10 2.92 -5.31
N THR A 190 2.34 2.47 -6.55
CA THR A 190 3.09 3.22 -7.58
C THR A 190 2.30 3.54 -8.84
N GLU A 191 1.27 2.79 -9.15
CA GLU A 191 0.47 2.94 -10.36
C GLU A 191 -1.05 3.02 -10.09
N GLY A 192 -1.89 2.55 -10.97
CA GLY A 192 -3.34 2.64 -10.88
C GLY A 192 -3.87 4.01 -11.25
N GLU A 193 -4.90 4.43 -10.59
CA GLU A 193 -5.52 5.76 -10.72
C GLU A 193 -4.59 6.87 -10.19
N TYR A 194 -3.65 6.52 -9.33
CA TYR A 194 -2.63 7.43 -8.78
C TYR A 194 -1.48 7.72 -9.77
N SER A 195 -1.52 7.15 -10.98
CA SER A 195 -0.60 7.52 -12.06
C SER A 195 -0.71 9.00 -12.43
N GLY A 196 -1.88 9.62 -12.19
CA GLY A 196 -2.14 11.02 -12.49
C GLY A 196 -2.25 11.30 -14.00
N ILE A 197 -2.53 10.26 -14.80
CA ILE A 197 -2.69 10.42 -16.25
C ILE A 197 -4.14 10.79 -16.52
N GLU A 198 -4.36 12.10 -16.79
CA GLU A 198 -5.67 12.64 -17.08
C GLU A 198 -5.64 13.52 -18.32
N HIS A 199 -6.71 13.49 -19.11
CA HIS A 199 -6.82 14.22 -20.35
C HIS A 199 -8.20 14.89 -20.45
N VAL A 200 -8.21 16.17 -20.84
CA VAL A 200 -9.41 16.83 -21.33
C VAL A 200 -9.60 16.46 -22.79
N VAL A 201 -10.64 15.69 -23.11
CA VAL A 201 -10.92 15.23 -24.49
C VAL A 201 -11.58 16.34 -25.30
N VAL A 202 -12.62 16.93 -24.73
CA VAL A 202 -13.34 18.13 -25.18
C VAL A 202 -13.84 18.85 -23.94
N ASP A 203 -14.31 20.09 -24.09
CA ASP A 203 -14.88 20.85 -22.99
C ASP A 203 -15.97 20.05 -22.26
N GLY A 204 -15.84 19.93 -20.93
CA GLY A 204 -16.75 19.15 -20.09
C GLY A 204 -16.54 17.63 -20.11
N VAL A 205 -15.55 17.08 -20.84
CA VAL A 205 -15.23 15.63 -20.88
C VAL A 205 -13.79 15.38 -20.50
N VAL A 206 -13.58 14.73 -19.36
CA VAL A 206 -12.26 14.37 -18.83
C VAL A 206 -12.12 12.83 -18.81
N GLN A 207 -10.96 12.35 -19.20
CA GLN A 207 -10.56 10.93 -19.04
C GLN A 207 -9.46 10.82 -18.00
N SER A 208 -9.61 9.84 -17.10
CA SER A 208 -8.56 9.39 -16.17
C SER A 208 -8.17 7.95 -16.52
N ILE A 209 -6.88 7.68 -16.60
CA ILE A 209 -6.34 6.38 -16.99
C ILE A 209 -5.88 5.62 -15.76
N LYS A 210 -6.50 4.47 -15.51
CA LYS A 210 -6.00 3.46 -14.58
C LYS A 210 -4.90 2.66 -15.28
N LEU A 211 -3.65 2.89 -14.88
CA LEU A 211 -2.49 2.15 -15.39
C LEU A 211 -2.25 0.90 -14.55
N ILE A 212 -2.25 -0.28 -15.15
CA ILE A 212 -1.85 -1.53 -14.52
C ILE A 212 -0.84 -2.23 -15.41
N THR A 213 0.35 -2.50 -14.86
CA THR A 213 1.40 -3.23 -15.55
C THR A 213 1.62 -4.62 -14.94
N ARG A 214 2.15 -5.54 -15.73
CA ARG A 214 2.50 -6.89 -15.23
C ARG A 214 3.61 -6.81 -14.19
N ASP A 215 4.63 -6.02 -14.43
CA ASP A 215 5.81 -5.93 -13.56
C ASP A 215 5.45 -5.39 -12.16
N ALA A 216 4.67 -4.31 -12.09
CA ALA A 216 4.23 -3.75 -10.81
C ALA A 216 3.26 -4.71 -10.09
N SER A 217 2.35 -5.36 -10.84
CA SER A 217 1.44 -6.37 -10.29
C SER A 217 2.22 -7.55 -9.73
N GLU A 218 3.17 -8.10 -10.48
CA GLU A 218 3.98 -9.24 -10.04
C GLU A 218 4.80 -8.90 -8.79
N ARG A 219 5.42 -7.73 -8.76
CA ARG A 219 6.25 -7.28 -7.65
C ARG A 219 5.46 -7.19 -6.33
N VAL A 220 4.31 -6.51 -6.33
CA VAL A 220 3.49 -6.39 -5.12
C VAL A 220 2.86 -7.72 -4.70
N LEU A 221 2.45 -8.56 -5.65
CA LEU A 221 1.88 -9.87 -5.39
C LEU A 221 2.94 -10.82 -4.80
N ARG A 222 4.13 -10.87 -5.36
CA ARG A 222 5.26 -11.66 -4.85
C ARG A 222 5.60 -11.25 -3.43
N TYR A 223 5.66 -9.94 -3.17
CA TYR A 223 5.85 -9.42 -1.83
C TYR A 223 4.72 -9.89 -0.88
N ALA A 224 3.46 -9.87 -1.32
CA ALA A 224 2.32 -10.28 -0.49
C ALA A 224 2.38 -11.77 -0.10
N PHE A 225 2.74 -12.65 -1.03
CA PHE A 225 2.94 -14.08 -0.75
C PHE A 225 4.11 -14.30 0.21
N GLN A 226 5.25 -13.64 -0.02
CA GLN A 226 6.40 -13.74 0.88
C GLN A 226 6.08 -13.19 2.26
N HIS A 227 5.44 -12.02 2.35
CA HIS A 227 5.04 -11.43 3.62
C HIS A 227 4.07 -12.33 4.40
N ALA A 228 3.11 -12.97 3.71
CA ALA A 228 2.23 -13.94 4.36
C ALA A 228 3.02 -15.08 5.00
N ARG A 229 4.02 -15.63 4.29
CA ARG A 229 4.91 -16.67 4.78
C ARG A 229 5.71 -16.21 6.01
N ASP A 230 6.28 -14.99 5.96
CA ASP A 230 7.13 -14.41 7.00
C ASP A 230 6.36 -14.17 8.31
N ILE A 231 5.10 -13.77 8.22
CA ILE A 231 4.22 -13.56 9.39
C ILE A 231 3.42 -14.81 9.80
N GLY A 232 3.66 -15.96 9.15
CA GLY A 232 3.02 -17.23 9.46
C GLY A 232 1.57 -17.37 8.98
N ARG A 233 1.07 -16.47 8.12
CA ARG A 233 -0.26 -16.60 7.49
C ARG A 233 -0.20 -17.56 6.33
N LYS A 234 -1.29 -18.33 6.15
CA LYS A 234 -1.35 -19.40 5.15
C LYS A 234 -2.22 -19.06 3.95
N LYS A 235 -2.81 -17.85 3.93
CA LYS A 235 -3.77 -17.47 2.90
C LYS A 235 -3.48 -16.08 2.35
N VAL A 236 -3.47 -15.96 1.02
CA VAL A 236 -3.42 -14.68 0.29
C VAL A 236 -4.67 -14.54 -0.55
N ARG A 237 -5.32 -13.40 -0.45
CA ARG A 237 -6.51 -13.06 -1.22
C ARG A 237 -6.25 -11.85 -2.10
N ALA A 238 -6.45 -12.00 -3.42
CA ALA A 238 -6.44 -10.87 -4.35
C ALA A 238 -7.83 -10.22 -4.40
N VAL A 239 -7.88 -8.91 -4.14
CA VAL A 239 -9.12 -8.12 -4.26
C VAL A 239 -9.10 -7.36 -5.58
N HIS A 240 -10.15 -7.50 -6.39
CA HIS A 240 -10.20 -6.99 -7.76
C HIS A 240 -11.64 -6.68 -8.22
N LYS A 241 -11.76 -6.04 -9.38
CA LYS A 241 -13.05 -5.84 -10.09
C LYS A 241 -12.97 -6.30 -11.56
N ALA A 242 -12.32 -7.44 -11.83
CA ALA A 242 -12.08 -7.97 -13.17
C ALA A 242 -13.38 -8.31 -13.95
N THR A 243 -14.53 -8.39 -13.29
CA THR A 243 -15.83 -8.51 -13.95
C THR A 243 -16.20 -7.27 -14.76
N ILE A 244 -15.72 -6.10 -14.37
CA ILE A 244 -15.92 -4.80 -15.02
C ILE A 244 -14.64 -4.40 -15.79
N MET A 245 -13.52 -4.32 -15.08
CA MET A 245 -12.22 -3.94 -15.66
C MET A 245 -11.47 -5.19 -16.13
N LYS A 246 -11.97 -5.77 -17.23
CA LYS A 246 -11.52 -7.07 -17.74
C LYS A 246 -10.05 -7.11 -18.13
N MET A 247 -9.50 -5.99 -18.62
CA MET A 247 -8.10 -5.89 -19.05
C MET A 247 -7.18 -5.56 -17.88
N SER A 248 -7.40 -4.44 -17.19
CA SER A 248 -6.53 -3.97 -16.11
C SER A 248 -6.58 -4.86 -14.87
N ASP A 249 -7.74 -5.02 -14.24
CA ASP A 249 -7.89 -5.90 -13.08
C ASP A 249 -7.77 -7.39 -13.48
N GLY A 250 -8.11 -7.72 -14.74
CA GLY A 250 -7.89 -9.05 -15.31
C GLY A 250 -6.41 -9.40 -15.38
N LEU A 251 -5.54 -8.47 -15.74
CA LEU A 251 -4.09 -8.63 -15.72
C LEU A 251 -3.58 -8.87 -14.28
N PHE A 252 -3.98 -8.04 -13.33
CA PHE A 252 -3.62 -8.21 -11.91
C PHE A 252 -4.04 -9.59 -11.38
N LEU A 253 -5.28 -10.00 -11.64
CA LEU A 253 -5.82 -11.29 -11.20
C LEU A 253 -5.12 -12.49 -11.86
N SER A 254 -4.84 -12.42 -13.18
CA SER A 254 -4.13 -13.50 -13.87
C SER A 254 -2.69 -13.64 -13.37
N THR A 255 -2.00 -12.53 -13.16
CA THR A 255 -0.66 -12.50 -12.55
C THR A 255 -0.68 -13.11 -11.14
N ALA A 256 -1.67 -12.81 -10.33
CA ALA A 256 -1.82 -13.40 -9.00
C ALA A 256 -1.99 -14.93 -9.05
N ARG A 257 -2.81 -15.43 -10.01
CA ARG A 257 -3.02 -16.88 -10.22
C ARG A 257 -1.77 -17.59 -10.75
N GLU A 258 -1.00 -16.92 -11.62
CA GLU A 258 0.27 -17.46 -12.11
C GLU A 258 1.27 -17.57 -10.97
N LEU A 259 1.43 -16.50 -10.21
CA LEU A 259 2.39 -16.41 -9.12
C LEU A 259 2.06 -17.34 -7.96
N SER A 260 0.78 -17.56 -7.64
CA SER A 260 0.38 -18.46 -6.56
C SER A 260 0.94 -19.88 -6.70
N LYS A 261 1.23 -20.33 -7.93
CA LYS A 261 1.84 -21.65 -8.19
C LYS A 261 3.29 -21.76 -7.68
N GLU A 262 3.98 -20.63 -7.47
CA GLU A 262 5.33 -20.59 -6.90
C GLU A 262 5.31 -20.69 -5.36
N PHE A 263 4.13 -20.55 -4.75
CA PHE A 263 3.91 -20.56 -3.29
C PHE A 263 2.92 -21.67 -2.89
N PRO A 264 3.24 -22.95 -3.11
CA PRO A 264 2.30 -24.06 -2.87
C PRO A 264 1.93 -24.26 -1.39
N ASP A 265 2.67 -23.65 -0.47
CA ASP A 265 2.41 -23.62 0.97
C ASP A 265 1.42 -22.52 1.40
N ILE A 266 1.01 -21.64 0.49
CA ILE A 266 0.07 -20.55 0.72
C ILE A 266 -1.20 -20.77 -0.12
N GLU A 267 -2.33 -20.87 0.55
CA GLU A 267 -3.63 -20.94 -0.12
C GLU A 267 -3.94 -19.59 -0.81
N PHE A 268 -4.36 -19.64 -2.06
CA PHE A 268 -4.72 -18.45 -2.82
C PHE A 268 -6.19 -18.46 -3.19
N ASP A 269 -6.87 -17.36 -2.93
CA ASP A 269 -8.20 -17.07 -3.45
C ASP A 269 -8.32 -15.63 -3.98
N ALA A 270 -9.46 -15.31 -4.59
CA ALA A 270 -9.72 -13.97 -5.12
C ALA A 270 -11.17 -13.57 -4.86
N GLU A 271 -11.40 -12.30 -4.58
CA GLU A 271 -12.73 -11.77 -4.28
C GLU A 271 -12.97 -10.42 -4.95
N LEU A 272 -14.23 -10.16 -5.31
CA LEU A 272 -14.64 -8.87 -5.87
C LEU A 272 -14.62 -7.80 -4.77
N LEU A 273 -14.14 -6.61 -5.13
CA LEU A 273 -13.99 -5.46 -4.23
C LEU A 273 -15.26 -5.14 -3.44
N ASP A 274 -16.39 -5.04 -4.12
CA ASP A 274 -17.68 -4.72 -3.50
C ASP A 274 -18.13 -5.80 -2.50
N ASN A 275 -17.92 -7.08 -2.81
CA ASN A 275 -18.18 -8.18 -1.88
C ASN A 275 -17.25 -8.13 -0.68
N THR A 276 -15.96 -7.83 -0.89
CA THR A 276 -14.98 -7.66 0.18
C THR A 276 -15.39 -6.52 1.12
N CYS A 277 -15.76 -5.35 0.57
CA CYS A 277 -16.24 -4.22 1.37
C CYS A 277 -17.47 -4.59 2.21
N LEU A 278 -18.48 -5.20 1.57
CA LEU A 278 -19.70 -5.60 2.27
C LEU A 278 -19.40 -6.58 3.41
N LYS A 279 -18.65 -7.64 3.12
CA LYS A 279 -18.36 -8.69 4.11
C LYS A 279 -17.48 -8.19 5.26
N MET A 280 -16.46 -7.38 4.98
CA MET A 280 -15.58 -6.85 6.02
C MET A 280 -16.32 -5.89 6.97
N VAL A 281 -17.35 -5.17 6.50
CA VAL A 281 -18.17 -4.30 7.36
C VAL A 281 -19.20 -5.10 8.15
N THR A 282 -19.68 -6.23 7.62
CA THR A 282 -20.69 -7.06 8.31
C THR A 282 -20.08 -8.10 9.25
N ASP A 283 -18.95 -8.70 8.85
CA ASP A 283 -18.21 -9.69 9.63
C ASP A 283 -16.73 -9.73 9.17
N PRO A 284 -15.82 -9.00 9.84
CA PRO A 284 -14.40 -8.96 9.49
C PRO A 284 -13.63 -10.22 9.87
N ILE A 285 -14.11 -11.04 10.80
CA ILE A 285 -13.37 -12.17 11.37
C ILE A 285 -12.89 -13.20 10.32
N PRO A 286 -13.67 -13.55 9.26
CA PRO A 286 -13.20 -14.44 8.20
C PRO A 286 -11.97 -13.95 7.40
N TYR A 287 -11.50 -12.73 7.64
CA TYR A 287 -10.32 -12.16 6.99
C TYR A 287 -9.05 -12.19 7.87
N ASN A 288 -9.18 -12.59 9.15
CA ASN A 288 -8.08 -12.54 10.12
C ASN A 288 -6.88 -13.41 9.77
N ASP A 289 -7.08 -14.54 9.09
CA ASP A 289 -6.01 -15.48 8.72
C ASP A 289 -5.41 -15.21 7.32
N LYS A 290 -5.82 -14.10 6.69
CA LYS A 290 -5.45 -13.77 5.32
C LYS A 290 -4.55 -12.53 5.24
N VAL A 291 -3.76 -12.51 4.18
CA VAL A 291 -3.17 -11.27 3.64
C VAL A 291 -3.98 -10.88 2.42
N LEU A 292 -4.55 -9.69 2.43
CA LEU A 292 -5.30 -9.13 1.31
C LEU A 292 -4.34 -8.31 0.44
N VAL A 293 -4.33 -8.55 -0.87
CA VAL A 293 -3.50 -7.78 -1.81
C VAL A 293 -4.37 -7.20 -2.91
N MET A 294 -4.12 -5.94 -3.30
CA MET A 294 -5.00 -5.23 -4.21
C MET A 294 -4.32 -4.06 -4.93
N PRO A 295 -4.90 -3.61 -6.07
CA PRO A 295 -4.50 -2.37 -6.74
C PRO A 295 -4.62 -1.15 -5.84
N ASN A 296 -3.95 -0.07 -6.25
CA ASN A 296 -3.70 1.14 -5.47
C ASN A 296 -4.97 1.76 -4.85
N LEU A 297 -5.93 2.18 -5.66
CA LEU A 297 -7.14 2.86 -5.16
C LEU A 297 -7.96 1.95 -4.24
N TYR A 298 -8.09 0.66 -4.56
CA TYR A 298 -8.82 -0.28 -3.71
C TYR A 298 -8.16 -0.43 -2.35
N GLY A 299 -6.82 -0.49 -2.34
CA GLY A 299 -6.04 -0.57 -1.11
C GLY A 299 -6.17 0.68 -0.26
N ASP A 300 -6.27 1.87 -0.86
CA ASP A 300 -6.49 3.12 -0.15
C ASP A 300 -7.83 3.09 0.59
N ILE A 301 -8.90 2.77 -0.13
CA ILE A 301 -10.27 2.72 0.42
C ILE A 301 -10.39 1.64 1.51
N LEU A 302 -9.95 0.41 1.18
CA LEU A 302 -10.10 -0.73 2.10
C LEU A 302 -9.24 -0.57 3.36
N SER A 303 -8.04 0.00 3.27
CA SER A 303 -7.18 0.18 4.43
C SER A 303 -7.75 1.19 5.43
N ASP A 304 -8.37 2.27 4.95
CA ASP A 304 -9.02 3.25 5.81
C ASP A 304 -10.33 2.72 6.40
N MET A 305 -11.07 1.92 5.64
CA MET A 305 -12.23 1.18 6.16
C MET A 305 -11.80 0.22 7.27
N CYS A 306 -10.74 -0.56 7.08
CA CYS A 306 -10.23 -1.47 8.12
C CYS A 306 -9.73 -0.71 9.36
N ALA A 307 -9.08 0.45 9.17
CA ALA A 307 -8.74 1.31 10.30
C ALA A 307 -9.98 1.72 11.11
N GLY A 308 -11.09 1.99 10.43
CA GLY A 308 -12.38 2.26 11.08
C GLY A 308 -12.89 1.10 11.96
N LEU A 309 -12.66 -0.16 11.54
CA LEU A 309 -13.07 -1.34 12.31
C LEU A 309 -12.34 -1.47 13.64
N ILE A 310 -11.11 -1.00 13.74
CA ILE A 310 -10.23 -1.13 14.92
C ILE A 310 -10.12 0.14 15.75
N GLY A 311 -10.86 1.20 15.40
CA GLY A 311 -10.89 2.43 16.19
C GLY A 311 -10.36 3.68 15.50
N GLY A 312 -9.84 3.57 14.28
CA GLY A 312 -9.44 4.69 13.42
C GLY A 312 -7.95 4.74 13.10
N LEU A 313 -7.60 5.71 12.25
CA LEU A 313 -6.23 5.89 11.73
C LEU A 313 -5.18 6.16 12.83
N GLY A 314 -5.58 6.72 13.98
CA GLY A 314 -4.67 6.96 15.11
C GLY A 314 -4.13 5.70 15.80
N LEU A 315 -4.65 4.51 15.43
CA LEU A 315 -4.22 3.20 15.95
C LEU A 315 -3.66 2.29 14.85
N THR A 316 -3.59 2.77 13.61
CA THR A 316 -3.24 1.95 12.45
C THR A 316 -1.81 2.24 12.02
N PRO A 317 -0.90 1.27 12.10
CA PRO A 317 0.44 1.40 11.56
C PRO A 317 0.47 1.23 10.04
N SER A 318 1.53 1.75 9.42
CA SER A 318 1.77 1.62 7.99
C SER A 318 3.26 1.54 7.66
N GLY A 319 3.61 0.71 6.68
CA GLY A 319 4.95 0.66 6.11
C GLY A 319 4.89 0.69 4.59
N ASN A 320 5.69 1.56 4.00
CA ASN A 320 5.89 1.61 2.55
C ASN A 320 7.20 0.91 2.22
N ILE A 321 7.13 -0.12 1.42
CA ILE A 321 8.25 -0.98 1.07
C ILE A 321 8.69 -0.67 -0.35
N GLY A 322 9.97 -0.43 -0.52
CA GLY A 322 10.60 -0.19 -1.82
C GLY A 322 11.72 -1.19 -2.11
N ASP A 323 12.28 -1.07 -3.30
CA ASP A 323 13.38 -1.96 -3.74
C ASP A 323 14.69 -1.68 -2.98
N LYS A 324 14.93 -0.43 -2.59
CA LYS A 324 16.18 0.02 -1.97
C LYS A 324 16.02 0.52 -0.55
N CYS A 325 14.84 1.00 -0.19
CA CYS A 325 14.57 1.55 1.12
C CYS A 325 13.12 1.32 1.53
N SER A 326 12.83 1.47 2.82
CA SER A 326 11.47 1.38 3.36
C SER A 326 11.17 2.56 4.26
N ILE A 327 9.96 3.10 4.17
CA ILE A 327 9.50 4.24 4.97
C ILE A 327 8.26 3.82 5.75
N PHE A 328 8.37 3.83 7.08
CA PHE A 328 7.27 3.54 8.00
C PHE A 328 6.61 4.84 8.40
N GLU A 329 5.28 4.88 8.46
CA GLU A 329 4.57 6.15 8.62
C GLU A 329 3.28 6.02 9.44
N ALA A 330 2.92 7.10 10.14
CA ALA A 330 1.54 7.30 10.58
C ALA A 330 0.70 7.80 9.39
N VAL A 331 -0.48 7.23 9.21
CA VAL A 331 -1.36 7.54 8.07
C VAL A 331 -2.38 8.64 8.35
N HIS A 332 -2.56 9.03 9.61
CA HIS A 332 -3.45 10.14 9.98
C HIS A 332 -2.92 11.50 9.50
N GLY A 333 -3.78 12.50 9.47
CA GLY A 333 -3.43 13.88 9.09
C GLY A 333 -2.56 14.60 10.12
N SER A 334 -2.11 15.79 9.76
CA SER A 334 -1.24 16.65 10.58
C SER A 334 -1.96 17.36 11.74
N ALA A 335 -3.30 17.39 11.77
CA ALA A 335 -4.14 17.99 12.82
C ALA A 335 -3.59 19.32 13.38
N PRO A 336 -3.45 20.36 12.56
CA PRO A 336 -2.77 21.62 12.94
C PRO A 336 -3.48 22.38 14.07
N ASP A 337 -4.77 22.13 14.28
CA ASP A 337 -5.60 22.71 15.34
C ASP A 337 -5.21 22.28 16.74
N ILE A 338 -4.61 21.10 16.90
CA ILE A 338 -4.13 20.58 18.20
C ILE A 338 -2.61 20.51 18.31
N ALA A 339 -1.89 20.95 17.30
CA ALA A 339 -0.42 20.96 17.29
C ALA A 339 0.16 21.77 18.47
N GLY A 340 1.18 21.23 19.15
CA GLY A 340 1.81 21.85 20.29
C GLY A 340 1.01 21.85 21.60
N LYS A 341 -0.19 21.25 21.60
CA LYS A 341 -1.05 21.20 22.81
C LYS A 341 -0.88 19.92 23.63
N GLN A 342 -0.01 19.02 23.23
CA GLN A 342 0.22 17.71 23.89
C GLN A 342 -1.06 16.85 23.97
N LEU A 343 -1.91 16.95 22.95
CA LEU A 343 -3.18 16.23 22.85
C LEU A 343 -3.15 15.09 21.80
N ALA A 344 -2.10 15.05 21.00
CA ALA A 344 -1.97 14.07 19.92
C ALA A 344 -1.77 12.65 20.46
N ASN A 345 -2.36 11.67 19.76
CA ASN A 345 -2.15 10.27 20.06
C ASN A 345 -0.95 9.72 19.27
N PRO A 346 0.17 9.33 19.91
CA PRO A 346 1.35 8.85 19.23
C PRO A 346 1.27 7.37 18.81
N THR A 347 0.19 6.66 19.14
CA THR A 347 0.10 5.19 19.01
C THR A 347 0.33 4.72 17.58
N ALA A 348 -0.24 5.37 16.56
CA ALA A 348 -0.05 4.96 15.17
C ALA A 348 1.43 5.05 14.74
N LEU A 349 2.12 6.13 15.09
CA LEU A 349 3.54 6.29 14.77
C LEU A 349 4.41 5.31 15.57
N LEU A 350 4.08 5.06 16.84
CA LEU A 350 4.74 4.04 17.67
C LEU A 350 4.58 2.64 17.08
N LEU A 351 3.37 2.25 16.68
CA LEU A 351 3.13 0.94 16.04
C LEU A 351 3.84 0.85 14.68
N SER A 352 3.89 1.93 13.91
CA SER A 352 4.68 1.99 12.67
C SER A 352 6.18 1.83 12.94
N SER A 353 6.69 2.44 14.01
CA SER A 353 8.07 2.27 14.43
C SER A 353 8.38 0.84 14.90
N ILE A 354 7.41 0.13 15.48
CA ILE A 354 7.53 -1.30 15.81
C ILE A 354 7.61 -2.15 14.54
N MET A 355 6.80 -1.84 13.52
CA MET A 355 6.94 -2.49 12.21
C MET A 355 8.33 -2.26 11.61
N MET A 356 8.86 -1.05 11.74
CA MET A 356 10.21 -0.69 11.33
C MET A 356 11.26 -1.56 12.05
N LEU A 357 11.18 -1.69 13.37
CA LEU A 357 12.09 -2.55 14.13
C LEU A 357 12.06 -4.00 13.68
N ARG A 358 10.86 -4.55 13.43
CA ARG A 358 10.70 -5.91 12.90
C ARG A 358 11.33 -6.05 11.51
N HIS A 359 11.14 -5.07 10.65
CA HIS A 359 11.76 -5.01 9.34
C HIS A 359 13.29 -4.97 9.42
N MET A 360 13.85 -4.30 10.41
CA MET A 360 15.28 -4.24 10.69
C MET A 360 15.83 -5.48 11.43
N GLY A 361 14.99 -6.46 11.76
CA GLY A 361 15.39 -7.65 12.51
C GLY A 361 15.53 -7.45 14.02
N LEU A 362 15.16 -6.28 14.55
CA LEU A 362 15.18 -5.93 15.99
C LEU A 362 13.88 -6.41 16.65
N THR A 363 13.65 -7.72 16.60
CA THR A 363 12.37 -8.33 17.01
C THR A 363 12.13 -8.33 18.51
N SER A 364 13.18 -8.43 19.31
CA SER A 364 13.10 -8.37 20.79
C SER A 364 12.70 -6.99 21.28
N GLU A 365 13.33 -5.96 20.74
CA GLU A 365 13.04 -4.55 21.04
C GLU A 365 11.61 -4.19 20.61
N ALA A 366 11.22 -4.63 19.42
CA ALA A 366 9.87 -4.47 18.90
C ALA A 366 8.81 -5.10 19.84
N ALA A 367 9.04 -6.34 20.28
CA ALA A 367 8.11 -7.06 21.16
C ALA A 367 7.99 -6.38 22.54
N ASN A 368 9.09 -5.94 23.12
CA ASN A 368 9.11 -5.27 24.42
C ASN A 368 8.31 -3.95 24.40
N ILE A 369 8.52 -3.13 23.36
CA ILE A 369 7.80 -1.86 23.21
C ILE A 369 6.31 -2.12 22.95
N GLU A 370 5.99 -3.07 22.08
CA GLU A 370 4.60 -3.41 21.75
C GLU A 370 3.82 -3.88 23.00
N GLN A 371 4.40 -4.76 23.79
CA GLN A 371 3.79 -5.23 25.04
C GLN A 371 3.54 -4.07 26.03
N ALA A 372 4.51 -3.15 26.15
CA ALA A 372 4.36 -1.98 26.99
C ALA A 372 3.22 -1.07 26.52
N ILE A 373 3.11 -0.80 25.21
CA ILE A 373 2.04 0.01 24.62
C ILE A 373 0.68 -0.64 24.88
N PHE A 374 0.52 -1.93 24.55
CA PHE A 374 -0.76 -2.61 24.75
C PHE A 374 -1.17 -2.71 26.21
N LYS A 375 -0.22 -2.87 27.13
CA LYS A 375 -0.50 -2.82 28.55
C LYS A 375 -1.05 -1.46 29.00
N VAL A 376 -0.42 -0.36 28.57
CA VAL A 376 -0.86 1.00 28.91
C VAL A 376 -2.25 1.28 28.33
N LEU A 377 -2.51 0.86 27.08
CA LEU A 377 -3.81 1.03 26.44
C LEU A 377 -4.90 0.19 27.14
N ALA A 378 -4.60 -1.05 27.51
CA ALA A 378 -5.52 -1.92 28.22
C ALA A 378 -5.87 -1.41 29.64
N GLU A 379 -4.89 -0.81 30.36
CA GLU A 379 -5.15 -0.20 31.67
C GLU A 379 -6.06 1.04 31.59
N GLY A 380 -6.11 1.73 30.45
CA GLY A 380 -7.01 2.85 30.19
C GLY A 380 -6.86 4.07 31.11
N LYS A 381 -5.74 4.17 31.85
CA LYS A 381 -5.49 5.25 32.81
C LYS A 381 -5.10 6.57 32.12
N VAL A 382 -4.43 6.49 30.98
CA VAL A 382 -4.03 7.63 30.17
C VAL A 382 -4.73 7.54 28.82
N ARG A 383 -5.50 8.56 28.47
CA ARG A 383 -6.28 8.60 27.24
C ARG A 383 -6.09 9.93 26.54
N SER A 384 -5.79 9.90 25.24
CA SER A 384 -5.84 11.08 24.40
C SER A 384 -7.29 11.42 24.02
N LEU A 385 -7.54 12.65 23.54
CA LEU A 385 -8.87 13.07 23.10
C LEU A 385 -9.46 12.17 22.00
N SER A 386 -8.64 11.64 21.11
CA SER A 386 -9.06 10.71 20.06
C SER A 386 -9.56 9.37 20.65
N LEU A 387 -9.13 9.00 21.85
CA LEU A 387 -9.58 7.80 22.56
C LEU A 387 -10.85 8.07 23.41
N ILE A 388 -11.09 9.32 23.80
CA ILE A 388 -12.23 9.69 24.66
C ILE A 388 -13.52 9.85 23.85
N HIS A 389 -13.46 10.41 22.65
CA HIS A 389 -14.65 10.74 21.83
C HIS A 389 -15.43 9.55 21.27
N ARG A 390 -14.95 8.33 21.39
CA ARG A 390 -15.65 7.12 20.90
C ARG A 390 -16.22 6.22 22.01
N ILE A 391 -16.20 6.67 23.26
CA ILE A 391 -16.77 5.92 24.41
C ILE A 391 -18.15 6.48 24.80
N THR A 392 -18.55 7.61 24.25
CA THR A 392 -19.90 8.18 24.33
C THR A 392 -20.67 7.96 23.04
#